data_6505decf1970924bfb1b647e39b0c73e
#
_entry.id   6505decf1970924bfb1b647e39b0c73e
#
_cell.length_a   1.000
_cell.length_b   1.000
_cell.length_c   1.000
_cell.angle_alpha   90.00
_cell.angle_beta   90.00
_cell.angle_gamma   90.00
#
_symmetry.space_group_name_H-M   'P 1'
#
loop_
_entity.id
_entity.type
_entity.pdbx_description
1 polymer ?
#
loop_
_entity_poly.entity_id
_entity_poly.type
_entity_poly.pdbx_seq_one_letter_code
_entity_poly.pdbx_strand_id
1 'polypeptide(L)'
;MKINEESLLTNDNIVYLDSDIQRIFIVKVYTIVWLQLLFTSFFVGLCKLSHDVSDFLLGEWGMGIMFISFNLWICLSVLFVCFTEYLKQYPYNWIFVITYTLLLSYFIGFISIQNSTQVILLSGGSTLFLFSGLTLYAWQTKIDYTTKGNYLLISLLGLLTLGVINIFLQGQFLHTLYPLIGATLFSLYIVYD
;
A
#
# COMPACT_ATOMS: atom_id res chain seq x y z
N MET A 1 4.25 52.94 -10.15
CA MET A 1 3.78 51.79 -9.36
C MET A 1 4.93 50.79 -9.29
N LYS A 2 5.81 50.92 -8.28
CA LYS A 2 6.94 49.98 -8.08
C LYS A 2 6.33 48.75 -7.36
N ILE A 3 6.11 47.70 -8.11
CA ILE A 3 5.80 46.40 -7.53
C ILE A 3 7.08 45.96 -6.84
N ASN A 4 7.02 45.77 -5.53
CA ASN A 4 8.18 45.43 -4.70
C ASN A 4 8.77 44.10 -5.15
N GLU A 5 9.95 44.11 -5.76
CA GLU A 5 10.73 42.92 -6.05
C GLU A 5 10.96 42.04 -4.80
N GLU A 6 11.03 42.63 -3.61
CA GLU A 6 11.09 41.95 -2.33
C GLU A 6 9.85 41.05 -2.05
N SER A 7 8.63 41.51 -2.48
CA SER A 7 7.40 40.69 -2.27
C SER A 7 7.32 39.49 -3.21
N LEU A 8 7.92 39.55 -4.38
CA LEU A 8 8.04 38.46 -5.32
C LEU A 8 9.07 37.43 -4.84
N LEU A 9 10.22 37.89 -4.36
CA LEU A 9 11.26 37.01 -3.82
C LEU A 9 10.82 36.26 -2.55
N THR A 10 10.02 36.89 -1.68
CA THR A 10 9.45 36.25 -0.49
C THR A 10 8.40 35.18 -0.87
N ASN A 11 7.59 35.46 -1.89
CA ASN A 11 6.56 34.52 -2.32
C ASN A 11 7.18 33.27 -3.00
N ASP A 12 8.18 33.47 -3.85
CA ASP A 12 8.92 32.39 -4.47
C ASP A 12 9.64 31.51 -3.43
N ASN A 13 10.30 32.12 -2.44
CA ASN A 13 10.94 31.37 -1.36
C ASN A 13 9.95 30.55 -0.53
N ILE A 14 8.74 31.05 -0.26
CA ILE A 14 7.70 30.31 0.44
C ILE A 14 7.24 29.10 -0.38
N VAL A 15 7.03 29.26 -1.67
CA VAL A 15 6.63 28.17 -2.58
C VAL A 15 7.72 27.10 -2.66
N TYR A 16 8.99 27.46 -2.74
CA TYR A 16 10.11 26.49 -2.72
C TYR A 16 10.21 25.75 -1.38
N LEU A 17 10.03 26.44 -0.25
CA LEU A 17 10.03 25.80 1.08
C LEU A 17 8.91 24.79 1.22
N ASP A 18 7.73 25.10 0.71
CA ASP A 18 6.56 24.22 0.78
C ASP A 18 6.77 22.96 -0.08
N SER A 19 7.34 23.12 -1.27
CA SER A 19 7.68 22.00 -2.15
C SER A 19 8.74 21.06 -1.56
N ASP A 20 9.74 21.60 -0.85
CA ASP A 20 10.78 20.80 -0.22
C ASP A 20 10.24 20.02 1.00
N ILE A 21 9.35 20.63 1.79
CA ILE A 21 8.68 19.96 2.92
C ILE A 21 7.81 18.81 2.43
N GLN A 22 7.02 19.03 1.38
CA GLN A 22 6.21 17.98 0.75
C GLN A 22 7.09 16.83 0.26
N ARG A 23 8.19 17.12 -0.41
CA ARG A 23 9.13 16.11 -0.91
C ARG A 23 9.72 15.26 0.22
N ILE A 24 10.16 15.88 1.31
CA ILE A 24 10.69 15.18 2.49
C ILE A 24 9.63 14.27 3.09
N PHE A 25 8.39 14.74 3.18
CA PHE A 25 7.26 13.94 3.66
C PHE A 25 7.01 12.71 2.78
N ILE A 26 6.93 12.91 1.47
CA ILE A 26 6.75 11.82 0.49
C ILE A 26 7.85 10.77 0.65
N VAL A 27 9.11 11.17 0.64
CA VAL A 27 10.24 10.25 0.81
C VAL A 27 10.12 9.45 2.11
N LYS A 28 9.74 10.09 3.20
CA LYS A 28 9.56 9.43 4.50
C LYS A 28 8.46 8.38 4.47
N VAL A 29 7.29 8.70 3.90
CA VAL A 29 6.16 7.77 3.77
C VAL A 29 6.55 6.58 2.89
N TYR A 30 7.13 6.82 1.73
CA TYR A 30 7.55 5.75 0.82
C TYR A 30 8.62 4.85 1.44
N THR A 31 9.55 5.41 2.21
CA THR A 31 10.55 4.60 2.93
C THR A 31 9.90 3.68 3.95
N ILE A 32 8.90 4.16 4.70
CA ILE A 32 8.16 3.33 5.66
C ILE A 32 7.45 2.19 4.94
N VAL A 33 6.73 2.47 3.85
CA VAL A 33 6.03 1.43 3.06
C VAL A 33 7.01 0.43 2.47
N TRP A 34 8.18 0.88 1.99
CA TRP A 34 9.25 -0.01 1.53
C TRP A 34 9.70 -0.98 2.62
N LEU A 35 9.95 -0.48 3.83
CA LEU A 35 10.33 -1.34 4.96
C LEU A 35 9.24 -2.35 5.30
N GLN A 36 7.98 -1.95 5.26
CA GLN A 36 6.84 -2.85 5.48
C GLN A 36 6.77 -3.96 4.40
N LEU A 37 6.94 -3.60 3.13
CA LEU A 37 6.95 -4.56 2.03
C LEU A 37 8.13 -5.53 2.12
N LEU A 38 9.32 -5.05 2.45
CA LEU A 38 10.50 -5.89 2.67
C LEU A 38 10.29 -6.85 3.83
N PHE A 39 9.77 -6.37 4.96
CA PHE A 39 9.47 -7.21 6.11
C PHE A 39 8.45 -8.30 5.77
N THR A 40 7.35 -7.94 5.11
CA THR A 40 6.31 -8.88 4.68
C THR A 40 6.87 -9.93 3.71
N SER A 41 7.68 -9.50 2.73
CA SER A 41 8.32 -10.41 1.78
C SER A 41 9.30 -11.37 2.45
N PHE A 42 10.08 -10.88 3.41
CA PHE A 42 10.98 -11.70 4.22
C PHE A 42 10.20 -12.74 5.04
N PHE A 43 9.11 -12.32 5.70
CA PHE A 43 8.27 -13.23 6.48
C PHE A 43 7.62 -14.31 5.60
N VAL A 44 7.10 -13.94 4.43
CA VAL A 44 6.55 -14.89 3.44
C VAL A 44 7.64 -15.88 2.98
N GLY A 45 8.86 -15.39 2.76
CA GLY A 45 10.02 -16.23 2.43
C GLY A 45 10.32 -17.25 3.54
N LEU A 46 10.32 -16.83 4.80
CA LEU A 46 10.49 -17.73 5.94
C LEU A 46 9.39 -18.79 6.01
N CYS A 47 8.13 -18.40 5.82
CA CYS A 47 7.00 -19.33 5.81
C CYS A 47 7.12 -20.41 4.72
N LYS A 48 7.74 -20.09 3.58
CA LYS A 48 7.93 -21.03 2.46
C LYS A 48 9.18 -21.90 2.57
N LEU A 49 10.25 -21.36 3.14
CA LEU A 49 11.54 -22.06 3.19
C LEU A 49 11.68 -22.95 4.42
N SER A 50 11.02 -22.61 5.52
CA SER A 50 11.09 -23.36 6.76
C SER A 50 9.89 -24.28 6.92
N HIS A 51 10.12 -25.59 6.92
CA HIS A 51 9.10 -26.61 7.18
C HIS A 51 8.45 -26.45 8.55
N ASP A 52 9.25 -26.19 9.56
CA ASP A 52 8.76 -26.04 10.95
C ASP A 52 7.77 -24.87 11.07
N VAL A 53 8.07 -23.73 10.40
CA VAL A 53 7.19 -22.56 10.39
C VAL A 53 5.90 -22.85 9.62
N SER A 54 6.02 -23.51 8.48
CA SER A 54 4.87 -23.92 7.64
C SER A 54 3.95 -24.88 8.40
N ASP A 55 4.49 -25.90 9.06
CA ASP A 55 3.73 -26.87 9.83
C ASP A 55 3.04 -26.25 11.05
N PHE A 56 3.73 -25.32 11.75
CA PHE A 56 3.12 -24.55 12.81
C PHE A 56 1.94 -23.70 12.32
N LEU A 57 2.12 -22.98 11.20
CA LEU A 57 1.08 -22.12 10.63
C LEU A 57 -0.15 -22.90 10.16
N LEU A 58 0.05 -24.09 9.58
CA LEU A 58 -1.04 -24.97 9.12
C LEU A 58 -1.68 -25.79 10.25
N GLY A 59 -1.05 -25.85 11.42
CA GLY A 59 -1.57 -26.51 12.60
C GLY A 59 -2.78 -25.78 13.20
N GLU A 60 -3.46 -26.44 14.14
CA GLU A 60 -4.66 -25.90 14.81
C GLU A 60 -4.40 -24.54 15.47
N TRP A 61 -3.25 -24.39 16.12
CA TRP A 61 -2.83 -23.12 16.75
C TRP A 61 -2.56 -22.02 15.72
N GLY A 62 -1.89 -22.35 14.62
CA GLY A 62 -1.61 -21.40 13.55
C GLY A 62 -2.88 -20.88 12.87
N MET A 63 -3.85 -21.76 12.60
CA MET A 63 -5.15 -21.36 12.08
C MET A 63 -5.91 -20.45 13.06
N GLY A 64 -5.92 -20.80 14.34
CA GLY A 64 -6.55 -19.96 15.36
C GLY A 64 -5.94 -18.57 15.44
N ILE A 65 -4.61 -18.46 15.43
CA ILE A 65 -3.90 -17.18 15.41
C ILE A 65 -4.21 -16.40 14.12
N MET A 66 -4.33 -17.07 12.99
CA MET A 66 -4.71 -16.43 11.71
C MET A 66 -6.07 -15.74 11.80
N PHE A 67 -7.10 -16.42 12.33
CA PHE A 67 -8.42 -15.82 12.52
C PHE A 67 -8.38 -14.63 13.47
N ILE A 68 -7.65 -14.75 14.59
CA ILE A 68 -7.49 -13.65 15.56
C ILE A 68 -6.77 -12.46 14.90
N SER A 69 -5.67 -12.71 14.20
CA SER A 69 -4.88 -11.68 13.52
C SER A 69 -5.68 -10.95 12.46
N PHE A 70 -6.49 -11.66 11.69
CA PHE A 70 -7.36 -11.06 10.67
C PHE A 70 -8.43 -10.15 11.28
N ASN A 71 -9.12 -10.63 12.32
CA ASN A 71 -10.12 -9.81 13.02
C ASN A 71 -9.49 -8.58 13.69
N LEU A 72 -8.30 -8.73 14.29
CA LEU A 72 -7.57 -7.65 14.91
C LEU A 72 -7.12 -6.61 13.88
N TRP A 73 -6.67 -7.06 12.71
CA TRP A 73 -6.30 -6.19 11.59
C TRP A 73 -7.49 -5.37 11.09
N ILE A 74 -8.68 -5.98 10.93
CA ILE A 74 -9.92 -5.26 10.59
C ILE A 74 -10.26 -4.25 11.68
N CYS A 75 -10.21 -4.64 12.95
CA CYS A 75 -10.50 -3.77 14.08
C CYS A 75 -9.55 -2.54 14.09
N LEU A 76 -8.25 -2.76 13.89
CA LEU A 76 -7.28 -1.67 13.78
C LEU A 76 -7.55 -0.74 12.60
N SER A 77 -8.01 -1.30 11.46
CA SER A 77 -8.38 -0.48 10.29
C SER A 77 -9.57 0.44 10.59
N VAL A 78 -10.58 -0.08 11.28
CA VAL A 78 -11.74 0.72 11.74
C VAL A 78 -11.31 1.77 12.77
N LEU A 79 -10.48 1.39 13.75
CA LEU A 79 -9.93 2.31 14.74
C LEU A 79 -9.13 3.45 14.08
N PHE A 80 -8.36 3.16 13.04
CA PHE A 80 -7.64 4.18 12.30
C PHE A 80 -8.57 5.21 11.70
N VAL A 81 -9.68 4.79 11.07
CA VAL A 81 -10.67 5.71 10.50
C VAL A 81 -11.36 6.53 11.58
N CYS A 82 -11.72 5.92 12.72
CA CYS A 82 -12.45 6.60 13.80
C CYS A 82 -11.56 7.54 14.63
N PHE A 83 -10.29 7.18 14.85
CA PHE A 83 -9.39 7.87 15.78
C PHE A 83 -8.12 8.39 15.12
N THR A 84 -8.23 8.84 13.87
CA THR A 84 -7.08 9.30 13.04
C THR A 84 -6.22 10.36 13.76
N GLU A 85 -6.85 11.31 14.46
CA GLU A 85 -6.14 12.40 15.13
C GLU A 85 -5.21 11.91 16.26
N TYR A 86 -5.63 10.89 17.02
CA TYR A 86 -4.82 10.30 18.10
C TYR A 86 -3.70 9.42 17.55
N LEU A 87 -4.00 8.64 16.52
CA LEU A 87 -3.05 7.69 15.94
C LEU A 87 -1.93 8.37 15.13
N LYS A 88 -2.10 9.63 14.73
CA LYS A 88 -1.04 10.42 14.10
C LYS A 88 0.01 10.94 15.08
N GLN A 89 -0.27 10.93 16.40
CA GLN A 89 0.66 11.46 17.40
C GLN A 89 1.76 10.46 17.74
N TYR A 90 2.97 10.98 18.01
CA TYR A 90 4.06 10.17 18.55
C TYR A 90 3.78 9.82 20.03
N PRO A 91 3.98 8.56 20.49
CA PRO A 91 4.57 7.39 19.79
C PRO A 91 3.52 6.48 19.12
N TYR A 92 2.22 6.76 19.22
CA TYR A 92 1.13 5.88 18.78
C TYR A 92 1.18 5.54 17.28
N ASN A 93 1.63 6.46 16.45
CA ASN A 93 1.76 6.24 15.01
C ASN A 93 2.72 5.08 14.70
N TRP A 94 3.86 4.98 15.39
CA TRP A 94 4.83 3.89 15.18
C TRP A 94 4.32 2.55 15.68
N ILE A 95 3.69 2.54 16.86
CA ILE A 95 3.09 1.32 17.43
C ILE A 95 2.01 0.79 16.47
N PHE A 96 1.17 1.69 15.95
CA PHE A 96 0.13 1.34 14.98
C PHE A 96 0.73 0.72 13.70
N VAL A 97 1.70 1.39 13.07
CA VAL A 97 2.32 0.92 11.82
C VAL A 97 2.98 -0.45 12.00
N ILE A 98 3.73 -0.64 13.09
CA ILE A 98 4.41 -1.92 13.39
C ILE A 98 3.37 -3.03 13.61
N THR A 99 2.38 -2.80 14.48
CA THR A 99 1.35 -3.80 14.79
C THR A 99 0.54 -4.17 13.55
N TYR A 100 0.15 -3.18 12.77
CA TYR A 100 -0.58 -3.37 11.51
C TYR A 100 0.23 -4.22 10.52
N THR A 101 1.53 -3.93 10.38
CA THR A 101 2.43 -4.68 9.49
C THR A 101 2.60 -6.13 9.95
N LEU A 102 2.77 -6.37 11.24
CA LEU A 102 2.93 -7.72 11.79
C LEU A 102 1.69 -8.59 11.55
N LEU A 103 0.50 -8.04 11.83
CA LEU A 103 -0.77 -8.75 11.62
C LEU A 103 -1.00 -9.07 10.15
N LEU A 104 -0.76 -8.09 9.27
CA LEU A 104 -0.92 -8.28 7.84
C LEU A 104 0.10 -9.29 7.28
N SER A 105 1.37 -9.22 7.72
CA SER A 105 2.42 -10.15 7.30
C SER A 105 2.11 -11.58 7.70
N TYR A 106 1.58 -11.79 8.91
CA TYR A 106 1.15 -13.11 9.37
C TYR A 106 0.04 -13.67 8.49
N PHE A 107 -0.98 -12.86 8.18
CA PHE A 107 -2.09 -13.26 7.32
C PHE A 107 -1.63 -13.59 5.89
N ILE A 108 -0.78 -12.75 5.28
CA ILE A 108 -0.21 -13.00 3.96
C ILE A 108 0.68 -14.24 3.97
N GLY A 109 1.50 -14.43 5.03
CA GLY A 109 2.34 -15.61 5.21
C GLY A 109 1.53 -16.89 5.22
N PHE A 110 0.42 -16.93 5.98
CA PHE A 110 -0.50 -18.08 6.03
C PHE A 110 -1.09 -18.40 4.65
N ILE A 111 -1.61 -17.41 3.93
CA ILE A 111 -2.15 -17.59 2.57
C ILE A 111 -1.07 -18.06 1.60
N SER A 112 0.17 -17.56 1.76
CA SER A 112 1.26 -17.90 0.86
C SER A 112 1.64 -19.39 0.90
N ILE A 113 1.51 -20.05 2.06
CA ILE A 113 1.83 -21.48 2.17
C ILE A 113 0.93 -22.31 1.27
N GLN A 114 -0.33 -21.93 1.11
CA GLN A 114 -1.32 -22.65 0.31
C GLN A 114 -1.16 -22.44 -1.20
N ASN A 115 -0.38 -21.46 -1.61
CA ASN A 115 -0.17 -21.10 -3.01
C ASN A 115 1.17 -21.66 -3.54
N SER A 116 1.30 -21.83 -4.86
CA SER A 116 2.56 -22.26 -5.46
C SER A 116 3.65 -21.18 -5.31
N THR A 117 4.89 -21.60 -5.14
CA THR A 117 6.04 -20.69 -5.00
C THR A 117 6.19 -19.76 -6.19
N GLN A 118 5.86 -20.23 -7.40
CA GLN A 118 5.92 -19.41 -8.62
C GLN A 118 4.94 -18.24 -8.57
N VAL A 119 3.69 -18.47 -8.12
CA VAL A 119 2.69 -17.40 -7.98
C VAL A 119 3.13 -16.37 -6.95
N ILE A 120 3.70 -16.80 -5.83
CA ILE A 120 4.15 -15.90 -4.77
C ILE A 120 5.34 -15.05 -5.23
N LEU A 121 6.33 -15.66 -5.87
CA LEU A 121 7.49 -14.92 -6.41
C LEU A 121 7.07 -13.92 -7.48
N LEU A 122 6.14 -14.32 -8.36
CA LEU A 122 5.65 -13.42 -9.41
C LEU A 122 4.84 -12.26 -8.82
N SER A 123 3.92 -12.53 -7.89
CA SER A 123 3.10 -11.47 -7.26
C SER A 123 3.92 -10.55 -6.36
N GLY A 124 4.79 -11.09 -5.51
CA GLY A 124 5.69 -10.32 -4.66
C GLY A 124 6.68 -9.50 -5.48
N GLY A 125 7.32 -10.11 -6.47
CA GLY A 125 8.26 -9.44 -7.38
C GLY A 125 7.59 -8.32 -8.18
N SER A 126 6.39 -8.55 -8.74
CA SER A 126 5.64 -7.51 -9.46
C SER A 126 5.21 -6.36 -8.56
N THR A 127 4.80 -6.65 -7.31
CA THR A 127 4.46 -5.60 -6.33
C THR A 127 5.67 -4.73 -5.98
N LEU A 128 6.81 -5.34 -5.68
CA LEU A 128 8.05 -4.62 -5.41
C LEU A 128 8.50 -3.79 -6.62
N PHE A 129 8.39 -4.34 -7.82
CA PHE A 129 8.75 -3.63 -9.06
C PHE A 129 7.83 -2.42 -9.30
N LEU A 130 6.51 -2.60 -9.21
CA LEU A 130 5.53 -1.52 -9.36
C LEU A 130 5.76 -0.43 -8.31
N PHE A 131 5.92 -0.81 -7.05
CA PHE A 131 6.13 0.15 -5.98
C PHE A 131 7.45 0.91 -6.12
N SER A 132 8.51 0.24 -6.57
CA SER A 132 9.80 0.90 -6.91
C SER A 132 9.63 1.92 -8.03
N GLY A 133 8.94 1.55 -9.10
CA GLY A 133 8.65 2.44 -10.21
C GLY A 133 7.84 3.66 -9.79
N LEU A 134 6.80 3.46 -8.96
CA LEU A 134 6.00 4.56 -8.42
C LEU A 134 6.80 5.49 -7.51
N THR A 135 7.67 4.92 -6.68
CA THR A 135 8.56 5.70 -5.81
C THR A 135 9.49 6.59 -6.62
N LEU A 136 10.12 6.04 -7.66
CA LEU A 136 10.98 6.80 -8.57
C LEU A 136 10.18 7.87 -9.33
N TYR A 137 8.98 7.53 -9.80
CA TYR A 137 8.11 8.47 -10.47
C TYR A 137 7.70 9.63 -9.55
N ALA A 138 7.22 9.33 -8.33
CA ALA A 138 6.85 10.35 -7.34
C ALA A 138 8.03 11.25 -6.96
N TRP A 139 9.24 10.71 -6.97
CA TRP A 139 10.45 11.48 -6.67
C TRP A 139 10.85 12.45 -7.78
N GLN A 140 10.55 12.10 -9.05
CA GLN A 140 10.93 12.90 -10.23
C GLN A 140 9.81 13.86 -10.68
N THR A 141 8.55 13.56 -10.37
CA THR A 141 7.39 14.26 -10.92
C THR A 141 7.05 15.50 -10.10
N LYS A 142 6.87 16.63 -10.78
CA LYS A 142 6.35 17.89 -10.25
C LYS A 142 4.88 18.14 -10.64
N ILE A 143 4.21 17.11 -11.18
CA ILE A 143 2.84 17.24 -11.70
C ILE A 143 1.87 17.04 -10.55
N ASP A 144 0.99 18.02 -10.36
CA ASP A 144 -0.07 17.99 -9.37
C ASP A 144 -1.31 17.25 -9.94
N TYR A 145 -1.59 16.06 -9.43
CA TYR A 145 -2.73 15.23 -9.84
C TYR A 145 -4.02 15.50 -9.05
N THR A 146 -4.00 16.41 -8.08
CA THR A 146 -5.09 16.69 -7.13
C THR A 146 -6.42 17.01 -7.81
N THR A 147 -6.40 17.55 -9.03
CA THR A 147 -7.60 17.90 -9.80
C THR A 147 -8.29 16.70 -10.47
N LYS A 148 -7.67 15.51 -10.48
CA LYS A 148 -8.15 14.34 -11.21
C LYS A 148 -8.83 13.28 -10.32
N GLY A 149 -9.05 13.54 -9.04
CA GLY A 149 -9.63 12.59 -8.09
C GLY A 149 -10.99 12.03 -8.49
N ASN A 150 -11.86 12.83 -9.09
CA ASN A 150 -13.18 12.38 -9.55
C ASN A 150 -13.07 11.30 -10.64
N TYR A 151 -12.10 11.42 -11.55
CA TYR A 151 -11.89 10.41 -12.61
C TYR A 151 -11.37 9.09 -12.01
N LEU A 152 -10.50 9.17 -11.01
CA LEU A 152 -10.00 7.99 -10.29
C LEU A 152 -11.13 7.29 -9.54
N LEU A 153 -12.04 8.03 -8.89
CA LEU A 153 -13.18 7.46 -8.20
C LEU A 153 -14.13 6.74 -9.14
N ILE A 154 -14.45 7.33 -10.29
CA ILE A 154 -15.28 6.71 -11.33
C ILE A 154 -14.60 5.43 -11.85
N SER A 155 -13.30 5.47 -12.08
CA SER A 155 -12.54 4.31 -12.54
C SER A 155 -12.51 3.18 -11.50
N LEU A 156 -12.44 3.52 -10.19
CA LEU A 156 -12.53 2.55 -9.10
C LEU A 156 -13.90 1.86 -9.06
N LEU A 157 -14.98 2.64 -9.19
CA LEU A 157 -16.32 2.08 -9.26
C LEU A 157 -16.49 1.16 -10.48
N GLY A 158 -15.92 1.54 -11.62
CA GLY A 158 -15.86 0.69 -12.81
C GLY A 158 -15.10 -0.61 -12.56
N LEU A 159 -13.95 -0.54 -11.88
CA LEU A 159 -13.20 -1.73 -11.51
C LEU A 159 -13.96 -2.65 -10.55
N LEU A 160 -14.65 -2.10 -9.56
CA LEU A 160 -15.49 -2.88 -8.65
C LEU A 160 -16.62 -3.61 -9.39
N THR A 161 -17.30 -2.93 -10.31
CA THR A 161 -18.35 -3.55 -11.12
C THR A 161 -17.81 -4.67 -12.01
N LEU A 162 -16.64 -4.45 -12.65
CA LEU A 162 -15.94 -5.51 -13.40
C LEU A 162 -15.54 -6.69 -12.51
N GLY A 163 -15.14 -6.44 -11.27
CA GLY A 163 -14.83 -7.49 -10.30
C GLY A 163 -16.03 -8.36 -9.98
N VAL A 164 -17.19 -7.76 -9.74
CA VAL A 164 -18.44 -8.49 -9.52
C VAL A 164 -18.82 -9.30 -10.76
N ILE A 165 -18.73 -8.74 -11.95
CA ILE A 165 -19.01 -9.41 -13.21
C ILE A 165 -18.05 -10.60 -13.42
N ASN A 166 -16.75 -10.43 -13.07
CA ASN A 166 -15.75 -11.48 -13.21
C ASN A 166 -16.06 -12.72 -12.33
N ILE A 167 -16.66 -12.54 -11.15
CA ILE A 167 -17.09 -13.62 -10.28
C ILE A 167 -18.14 -14.51 -10.99
N PHE A 168 -19.04 -13.89 -11.74
CA PHE A 168 -20.12 -14.62 -12.43
C PHE A 168 -19.69 -15.21 -13.76
N LEU A 169 -18.85 -14.52 -14.54
CA LEU A 169 -18.51 -14.94 -15.91
C LEU A 169 -17.35 -15.91 -16.01
N GLN A 170 -16.47 -16.00 -15.02
CA GLN A 170 -15.31 -16.91 -14.95
C GLN A 170 -14.48 -17.02 -16.24
N GLY A 171 -14.44 -15.98 -17.06
CA GLY A 171 -13.72 -15.95 -18.33
C GLY A 171 -12.20 -15.84 -18.12
N GLN A 172 -11.40 -16.69 -18.77
CA GLN A 172 -9.93 -16.65 -18.67
C GLN A 172 -9.35 -15.29 -19.05
N PHE A 173 -9.92 -14.62 -20.02
CA PHE A 173 -9.49 -13.30 -20.47
C PHE A 173 -9.70 -12.22 -19.40
N LEU A 174 -10.88 -12.19 -18.78
CA LEU A 174 -11.19 -11.29 -17.67
C LEU A 174 -10.35 -11.58 -16.44
N HIS A 175 -10.03 -12.85 -16.16
CA HIS A 175 -9.19 -13.26 -15.04
C HIS A 175 -7.77 -12.69 -15.15
N THR A 176 -7.24 -12.53 -16.35
CA THR A 176 -5.90 -11.96 -16.57
C THR A 176 -5.92 -10.43 -16.65
N LEU A 177 -6.92 -9.83 -17.29
CA LEU A 177 -7.01 -8.38 -17.47
C LEU A 177 -7.42 -7.65 -16.20
N TYR A 178 -8.30 -8.21 -15.40
CA TYR A 178 -8.80 -7.56 -14.18
C TYR A 178 -7.69 -7.18 -13.19
N PRO A 179 -6.75 -8.08 -12.83
CA PRO A 179 -5.63 -7.71 -11.95
C PRO A 179 -4.72 -6.64 -12.56
N LEU A 180 -4.50 -6.66 -13.87
CA LEU A 180 -3.66 -5.68 -14.56
C LEU A 180 -4.27 -4.26 -14.50
N ILE A 181 -5.57 -4.15 -14.81
CA ILE A 181 -6.32 -2.90 -14.73
C ILE A 181 -6.35 -2.41 -13.27
N GLY A 182 -6.58 -3.33 -12.33
CA GLY A 182 -6.57 -3.03 -10.90
C GLY A 182 -5.22 -2.48 -10.42
N ALA A 183 -4.13 -3.15 -10.74
CA ALA A 183 -2.79 -2.71 -10.38
C ALA A 183 -2.47 -1.33 -10.95
N THR A 184 -2.84 -1.06 -12.22
CA THR A 184 -2.63 0.24 -12.86
C THR A 184 -3.45 1.34 -12.18
N LEU A 185 -4.72 1.07 -11.87
CA LEU A 185 -5.60 2.02 -11.19
C LEU A 185 -5.11 2.35 -9.78
N PHE A 186 -4.76 1.33 -8.99
CA PHE A 186 -4.22 1.55 -7.65
C PHE A 186 -2.87 2.28 -7.69
N SER A 187 -2.04 2.03 -8.70
CA SER A 187 -0.81 2.79 -8.91
C SER A 187 -1.08 4.28 -9.15
N LEU A 188 -2.10 4.61 -9.93
CA LEU A 188 -2.52 6.00 -10.14
C LEU A 188 -3.07 6.64 -8.86
N TYR A 189 -3.79 5.87 -8.03
CA TYR A 189 -4.24 6.34 -6.71
C TYR A 189 -3.07 6.70 -5.79
N ILE A 190 -2.04 5.85 -5.73
CA ILE A 190 -0.84 6.10 -4.89
C ILE A 190 -0.12 7.38 -5.33
N VAL A 191 -0.13 7.71 -6.62
CA VAL A 191 0.49 8.95 -7.13
C VAL A 191 -0.41 10.17 -6.91
N TYR A 192 -1.73 9.95 -6.87
CA TYR A 192 -2.70 11.02 -6.61
C TYR A 192 -2.68 11.47 -5.15
N ASP A 193 -2.56 10.55 -4.21
CA ASP A 193 -2.66 10.77 -2.76
C ASP A 193 -1.33 11.27 -2.17
#